data_d8f3a6ee0471eaf77e8e32a40b1036e2
#
_entry.id   d8f3a6ee0471eaf77e8e32a40b1036e2
#
_cell.length_a   1.000
_cell.length_b   1.000
_cell.length_c   1.000
_cell.angle_alpha   90.00
_cell.angle_beta   90.00
_cell.angle_gamma   90.00
#
_symmetry.space_group_name_H-M   'P 1'
#
loop_
_entity.id
_entity.type
_entity.pdbx_description
1 polymer ?
#
loop_
_entity_poly.entity_id
_entity_poly.type
_entity_poly.pdbx_seq_one_letter_code
_entity_poly.pdbx_strand_id
1 'polypeptide(L)'
;PNAVGQFATWSAYRAMIGLGPGGQQDGVGFKFDETKHSVVQIPPGEGVKQNGHGSQHEWVVKIREPEHPIMAGLPLTWMHTADELYHGFRGKPESVKNLKVLATAFSAKETGGTGNHEPVMVVNQFGKGRIFHLMLGHSAGAMSCVGFQTVFLRGTEWAATGEVTLTDVPADFPSAGKSSARSVVNKSSECDPLDRQQ
;
A
#
# COMPACT_ATOMS: atom_id res chain seq x y z
N PRO A 1 -3.26 7.70 -2.23
CA PRO A 1 -4.60 7.69 -1.64
C PRO A 1 -5.59 8.57 -2.39
N ASN A 2 -5.19 9.79 -2.81
CA ASN A 2 -6.08 10.71 -3.51
C ASN A 2 -6.64 10.17 -4.83
N ALA A 3 -5.84 9.40 -5.58
CA ALA A 3 -6.31 8.79 -6.82
C ALA A 3 -7.54 7.91 -6.62
N VAL A 4 -7.59 7.14 -5.53
CA VAL A 4 -8.72 6.26 -5.22
C VAL A 4 -10.00 7.05 -4.97
N GLY A 5 -9.92 8.19 -4.26
CA GLY A 5 -11.05 9.08 -4.02
C GLY A 5 -11.50 9.82 -5.29
N GLN A 6 -10.55 10.36 -6.05
CA GLN A 6 -10.84 11.13 -7.27
C GLN A 6 -11.50 10.27 -8.36
N PHE A 7 -11.15 8.99 -8.47
CA PHE A 7 -11.73 8.07 -9.46
C PHE A 7 -12.85 7.18 -8.89
N ALA A 8 -13.47 7.59 -7.79
CA ALA A 8 -14.53 6.82 -7.10
C ALA A 8 -15.72 6.48 -8.01
N THR A 9 -16.05 7.34 -8.98
CA THR A 9 -17.15 7.15 -9.94
C THR A 9 -16.76 6.29 -11.14
N TRP A 10 -15.47 6.02 -11.36
CA TRP A 10 -15.01 5.18 -12.46
C TRP A 10 -15.05 3.71 -12.06
N SER A 11 -16.15 3.03 -12.46
CA SER A 11 -16.44 1.64 -12.04
C SER A 11 -15.34 0.64 -12.42
N ALA A 12 -14.75 0.78 -13.62
CA ALA A 12 -13.66 -0.10 -14.05
C ALA A 12 -12.41 0.08 -13.17
N TYR A 13 -12.05 1.33 -12.83
CA TYR A 13 -10.94 1.61 -11.92
C TYR A 13 -11.20 1.00 -10.53
N ARG A 14 -12.41 1.16 -10.00
CA ARG A 14 -12.81 0.56 -8.72
C ARG A 14 -12.71 -0.96 -8.73
N ALA A 15 -13.11 -1.59 -9.83
CA ALA A 15 -12.98 -3.03 -10.00
C ALA A 15 -11.52 -3.48 -10.09
N MET A 16 -10.66 -2.70 -10.77
CA MET A 16 -9.22 -2.97 -10.87
C MET A 16 -8.53 -2.94 -9.51
N ILE A 17 -8.65 -1.85 -8.76
CA ILE A 17 -7.95 -1.69 -7.48
C ILE A 17 -8.49 -2.64 -6.39
N GLY A 18 -9.71 -3.17 -6.57
CA GLY A 18 -10.36 -4.10 -5.65
C GLY A 18 -10.86 -3.42 -4.38
N LEU A 19 -9.98 -2.87 -3.58
CA LEU A 19 -10.30 -2.17 -2.32
C LEU A 19 -10.26 -0.66 -2.50
N GLY A 20 -11.23 0.04 -1.91
CA GLY A 20 -11.25 1.50 -1.95
C GLY A 20 -12.22 2.11 -0.94
N PRO A 21 -12.35 3.44 -0.94
CA PRO A 21 -13.28 4.13 -0.07
C PRO A 21 -14.72 3.62 -0.24
N GLY A 22 -15.40 3.48 0.87
CA GLY A 22 -16.79 3.03 0.89
C GLY A 22 -17.33 3.01 2.31
N GLY A 23 -18.65 2.91 2.44
CA GLY A 23 -19.32 2.67 3.70
C GLY A 23 -19.32 1.19 4.07
N GLN A 24 -19.77 0.88 5.27
CA GLN A 24 -19.82 -0.47 5.82
C GLN A 24 -20.60 -1.45 4.93
N GLN A 25 -21.60 -0.95 4.18
CA GLN A 25 -22.46 -1.76 3.30
C GLN A 25 -21.91 -1.94 1.88
N ASP A 26 -20.85 -1.23 1.49
CA ASP A 26 -20.40 -1.13 0.10
C ASP A 26 -19.55 -2.33 -0.39
N GLY A 27 -19.61 -3.43 0.34
CA GLY A 27 -18.89 -4.65 0.00
C GLY A 27 -18.13 -5.26 1.17
N VAL A 28 -17.20 -6.14 0.86
CA VAL A 28 -16.35 -6.81 1.86
C VAL A 28 -15.10 -6.01 2.16
N GLY A 29 -14.67 -6.03 3.41
CA GLY A 29 -13.35 -5.56 3.84
C GLY A 29 -12.42 -6.72 4.14
N PHE A 30 -11.20 -6.38 4.52
CA PHE A 30 -10.19 -7.38 4.92
C PHE A 30 -9.44 -6.88 6.15
N LYS A 31 -9.02 -7.83 6.98
CA LYS A 31 -8.05 -7.63 8.05
C LYS A 31 -7.21 -8.88 8.21
N PHE A 32 -6.06 -8.76 8.84
CA PHE A 32 -5.31 -9.94 9.27
C PHE A 32 -5.68 -10.27 10.72
N ASP A 33 -6.08 -11.51 10.95
CA ASP A 33 -6.37 -12.05 12.27
C ASP A 33 -5.12 -12.76 12.80
N GLU A 34 -4.47 -12.15 13.79
CA GLU A 34 -3.22 -12.67 14.38
C GLU A 34 -3.45 -14.01 15.09
N THR A 35 -4.67 -14.29 15.59
CA THR A 35 -4.96 -15.55 16.28
C THR A 35 -5.13 -16.71 15.29
N LYS A 36 -5.63 -16.42 14.09
CA LYS A 36 -5.83 -17.39 13.01
C LYS A 36 -4.64 -17.43 12.05
N HIS A 37 -3.68 -16.51 12.21
CA HIS A 37 -2.56 -16.31 11.28
C HIS A 37 -3.00 -16.24 9.81
N SER A 38 -4.13 -15.55 9.56
CA SER A 38 -4.71 -15.49 8.22
C SER A 38 -5.43 -14.18 7.96
N VAL A 39 -5.54 -13.83 6.67
CA VAL A 39 -6.41 -12.76 6.21
C VAL A 39 -7.86 -13.24 6.30
N VAL A 40 -8.70 -12.44 6.95
CA VAL A 40 -10.14 -12.71 7.06
C VAL A 40 -10.93 -11.60 6.38
N GLN A 41 -12.02 -11.99 5.73
CA GLN A 41 -12.97 -11.04 5.17
C GLN A 41 -13.87 -10.48 6.27
N ILE A 42 -14.23 -9.21 6.14
CA ILE A 42 -15.21 -8.52 6.97
C ILE A 42 -16.47 -8.36 6.10
N PRO A 43 -17.59 -9.02 6.44
CA PRO A 43 -18.82 -8.94 5.66
C PRO A 43 -19.37 -7.52 5.54
N PRO A 44 -20.24 -7.24 4.55
CA PRO A 44 -21.02 -6.01 4.52
C PRO A 44 -21.85 -5.86 5.81
N GLY A 45 -21.93 -4.66 6.35
CA GLY A 45 -22.61 -4.37 7.61
C GLY A 45 -21.75 -4.56 8.87
N GLU A 46 -20.56 -5.15 8.74
CA GLU A 46 -19.63 -5.36 9.86
C GLU A 46 -18.40 -4.45 9.76
N GLY A 47 -17.64 -4.35 10.87
CA GLY A 47 -16.43 -3.54 10.96
C GLY A 47 -16.72 -2.04 11.12
N VAL A 48 -15.84 -1.19 10.61
CA VAL A 48 -16.01 0.26 10.74
C VAL A 48 -17.08 0.80 9.79
N LYS A 49 -17.82 1.83 10.24
CA LYS A 49 -18.93 2.43 9.48
C LYS A 49 -18.48 3.07 8.17
N GLN A 50 -17.31 3.70 8.19
CA GLN A 50 -16.70 4.35 7.02
C GLN A 50 -15.21 4.10 7.01
N ASN A 51 -14.61 4.16 5.82
CA ASN A 51 -13.18 4.19 5.68
C ASN A 51 -12.63 5.54 6.20
N GLY A 52 -11.36 5.52 6.57
CA GLY A 52 -10.67 6.72 7.06
C GLY A 52 -9.20 6.44 7.29
N HIS A 53 -8.59 7.30 8.06
CA HIS A 53 -7.24 7.16 8.59
C HIS A 53 -7.18 7.84 9.94
N GLY A 54 -6.17 7.51 10.72
CA GLY A 54 -5.85 8.22 11.95
C GLY A 54 -4.90 9.40 11.72
N SER A 55 -4.29 9.90 12.79
CA SER A 55 -3.23 10.90 12.71
C SER A 55 -1.98 10.31 12.01
N GLN A 56 -1.21 11.17 11.33
CA GLN A 56 0.07 10.78 10.76
C GLN A 56 1.06 10.36 11.84
N HIS A 57 1.66 9.19 11.68
CA HIS A 57 2.69 8.65 12.58
C HIS A 57 3.53 7.59 11.85
N GLU A 58 4.64 7.19 12.43
CA GLU A 58 5.39 6.02 11.96
C GLU A 58 4.68 4.73 12.40
N TRP A 59 4.64 3.73 11.54
CA TRP A 59 4.02 2.45 11.84
C TRP A 59 4.73 1.29 11.14
N VAL A 60 4.60 0.11 11.74
CA VAL A 60 5.28 -1.09 11.25
C VAL A 60 4.46 -1.76 10.16
N VAL A 61 5.07 -1.95 9.00
CA VAL A 61 4.59 -2.86 7.96
C VAL A 61 4.94 -4.29 8.34
N LYS A 62 3.97 -5.20 8.25
CA LYS A 62 4.18 -6.65 8.41
C LYS A 62 3.88 -7.35 7.09
N ILE A 63 4.88 -8.02 6.52
CA ILE A 63 4.74 -8.84 5.33
C ILE A 63 3.94 -10.10 5.70
N ARG A 64 2.95 -10.45 4.86
CA ARG A 64 2.08 -11.62 5.04
C ARG A 64 2.31 -12.70 3.98
N GLU A 65 2.92 -12.32 2.86
CA GLU A 65 3.22 -13.20 1.74
C GLU A 65 4.71 -13.05 1.34
N PRO A 66 5.64 -13.57 2.15
CA PRO A 66 7.08 -13.37 1.93
C PRO A 66 7.61 -14.03 0.65
N GLU A 67 6.92 -15.05 0.15
CA GLU A 67 7.29 -15.76 -1.09
C GLU A 67 6.79 -15.04 -2.36
N HIS A 68 5.95 -14.00 -2.21
CA HIS A 68 5.49 -13.26 -3.38
C HIS A 68 6.65 -12.44 -3.98
N PRO A 69 6.85 -12.41 -5.32
CA PRO A 69 8.01 -11.74 -5.95
C PRO A 69 8.26 -10.31 -5.46
N ILE A 70 7.21 -9.52 -5.23
CA ILE A 70 7.35 -8.15 -4.70
C ILE A 70 7.99 -8.14 -3.30
N MET A 71 7.71 -9.15 -2.47
CA MET A 71 8.12 -9.21 -1.05
C MET A 71 9.37 -10.05 -0.82
N ALA A 72 9.75 -10.87 -1.79
CA ALA A 72 10.83 -11.85 -1.65
C ALA A 72 12.14 -11.19 -1.18
N GLY A 73 12.76 -11.78 -0.15
CA GLY A 73 14.03 -11.30 0.42
C GLY A 73 13.93 -10.05 1.30
N LEU A 74 12.77 -9.38 1.40
CA LEU A 74 12.60 -8.24 2.30
C LEU A 74 12.46 -8.70 3.77
N PRO A 75 12.90 -7.87 4.75
CA PRO A 75 12.60 -8.12 6.16
C PRO A 75 11.10 -8.25 6.40
N LEU A 76 10.67 -9.25 7.18
CA LEU A 76 9.24 -9.52 7.44
C LEU A 76 8.51 -8.34 8.11
N THR A 77 9.25 -7.47 8.78
CA THR A 77 8.73 -6.26 9.41
C THR A 77 9.68 -5.09 9.19
N TRP A 78 9.13 -3.92 8.90
CA TRP A 78 9.91 -2.69 8.74
C TRP A 78 9.08 -1.45 9.10
N MET A 79 9.75 -0.40 9.60
CA MET A 79 9.11 0.86 9.98
C MET A 79 8.90 1.74 8.75
N HIS A 80 7.66 2.13 8.49
CA HIS A 80 7.35 3.16 7.51
C HIS A 80 7.47 4.53 8.18
N THR A 81 7.95 5.53 7.42
CA THR A 81 7.98 6.94 7.85
C THR A 81 6.57 7.44 8.17
N ALA A 82 6.45 8.54 8.87
CA ALA A 82 5.16 9.12 9.24
C ALA A 82 4.25 9.30 8.01
N ASP A 83 3.10 8.64 8.05
CA ASP A 83 2.12 8.57 6.97
C ASP A 83 0.70 8.40 7.54
N GLU A 84 -0.31 8.54 6.70
CA GLU A 84 -1.70 8.21 7.01
C GLU A 84 -1.94 6.72 6.81
N LEU A 85 -2.20 5.98 7.90
CA LEU A 85 -2.59 4.59 7.81
C LEU A 85 -4.09 4.48 7.50
N TYR A 86 -4.41 4.24 6.24
CA TYR A 86 -5.79 4.06 5.79
C TYR A 86 -6.38 2.75 6.28
N HIS A 87 -7.66 2.80 6.62
CA HIS A 87 -8.41 1.65 7.12
C HIS A 87 -9.85 1.60 6.60
N GLY A 88 -10.48 0.43 6.74
CA GLY A 88 -11.89 0.26 6.42
C GLY A 88 -12.22 0.28 4.93
N PHE A 89 -11.26 0.05 4.06
CA PHE A 89 -11.50 -0.04 2.62
C PHE A 89 -12.39 -1.25 2.30
N ARG A 90 -13.24 -1.06 1.29
CA ARG A 90 -14.23 -2.04 0.84
C ARG A 90 -14.08 -2.34 -0.64
N GLY A 91 -14.48 -3.55 -1.02
CA GLY A 91 -14.54 -3.96 -2.40
C GLY A 91 -15.75 -4.85 -2.68
N LYS A 92 -16.28 -4.76 -3.89
CA LYS A 92 -17.34 -5.66 -4.32
C LYS A 92 -16.81 -7.09 -4.37
N PRO A 93 -17.60 -8.12 -3.96
CA PRO A 93 -17.13 -9.50 -3.93
C PRO A 93 -16.48 -9.97 -5.24
N GLU A 94 -17.06 -9.60 -6.37
CA GLU A 94 -16.53 -9.92 -7.71
C GLU A 94 -15.19 -9.25 -8.03
N SER A 95 -14.94 -8.07 -7.45
CA SER A 95 -13.70 -7.29 -7.67
C SER A 95 -12.54 -7.78 -6.79
N VAL A 96 -12.85 -8.47 -5.70
CA VAL A 96 -11.84 -8.92 -4.72
C VAL A 96 -11.65 -10.43 -4.68
N LYS A 97 -12.29 -11.19 -5.56
CA LYS A 97 -12.21 -12.66 -5.58
C LYS A 97 -10.79 -13.21 -5.76
N ASN A 98 -9.92 -12.47 -6.44
CA ASN A 98 -8.52 -12.81 -6.70
C ASN A 98 -7.54 -11.94 -5.88
N LEU A 99 -8.07 -11.10 -4.97
CA LEU A 99 -7.26 -10.21 -4.17
C LEU A 99 -6.44 -11.00 -3.16
N LYS A 100 -5.14 -10.70 -3.10
CA LYS A 100 -4.22 -11.24 -2.11
C LYS A 100 -3.59 -10.09 -1.33
N VAL A 101 -3.61 -10.18 0.00
CA VAL A 101 -3.00 -9.19 0.89
C VAL A 101 -1.53 -9.57 1.09
N LEU A 102 -0.61 -8.72 0.61
CA LEU A 102 0.83 -8.94 0.71
C LEU A 102 1.40 -8.45 2.04
N ALA A 103 0.87 -7.34 2.55
CA ALA A 103 1.32 -6.75 3.80
C ALA A 103 0.19 -6.02 4.51
N THR A 104 0.34 -5.90 5.83
CA THR A 104 -0.61 -5.21 6.72
C THR A 104 0.14 -4.29 7.69
N ALA A 105 -0.60 -3.35 8.31
CA ALA A 105 -0.12 -2.57 9.44
C ALA A 105 -1.21 -2.51 10.52
N PHE A 106 -0.78 -2.40 11.80
CA PHE A 106 -1.71 -2.29 12.91
C PHE A 106 -2.23 -0.86 13.04
N SER A 107 -3.53 -0.68 12.83
CA SER A 107 -4.23 0.60 12.92
C SER A 107 -4.63 0.85 14.36
N ALA A 108 -3.74 1.47 15.13
CA ALA A 108 -3.90 1.64 16.58
C ALA A 108 -5.05 2.61 16.91
N LYS A 109 -5.84 2.27 17.92
CA LYS A 109 -6.97 3.11 18.37
C LYS A 109 -6.51 4.45 18.90
N GLU A 110 -5.36 4.50 19.54
CA GLU A 110 -4.74 5.67 20.13
C GLU A 110 -4.42 6.75 19.08
N THR A 111 -4.20 6.34 17.84
CA THR A 111 -3.98 7.24 16.70
C THR A 111 -5.24 7.48 15.87
N GLY A 112 -6.41 7.03 16.31
CA GLY A 112 -7.67 7.13 15.58
C GLY A 112 -7.95 5.96 14.63
N GLY A 113 -7.27 4.84 14.83
CA GLY A 113 -7.41 3.63 14.01
C GLY A 113 -8.49 2.67 14.50
N THR A 114 -8.54 1.49 13.87
CA THR A 114 -9.58 0.47 14.06
C THR A 114 -9.27 -0.57 15.13
N GLY A 115 -8.01 -0.65 15.56
CA GLY A 115 -7.51 -1.73 16.43
C GLY A 115 -7.29 -3.06 15.68
N ASN A 116 -7.23 -3.03 14.34
CA ASN A 116 -6.99 -4.20 13.51
C ASN A 116 -5.71 -4.05 12.68
N HIS A 117 -5.21 -5.16 12.16
CA HIS A 117 -4.21 -5.15 11.10
C HIS A 117 -4.90 -4.93 9.75
N GLU A 118 -4.78 -3.72 9.24
CA GLU A 118 -5.37 -3.29 7.97
C GLU A 118 -4.45 -3.65 6.79
N PRO A 119 -4.99 -4.05 5.63
CA PRO A 119 -4.21 -4.21 4.40
C PRO A 119 -3.56 -2.89 3.99
N VAL A 120 -2.26 -2.93 3.66
CA VAL A 120 -1.53 -1.76 3.14
C VAL A 120 -0.90 -2.02 1.77
N MET A 121 -0.78 -3.29 1.38
CA MET A 121 -0.33 -3.71 0.05
C MET A 121 -1.14 -4.92 -0.37
N VAL A 122 -1.74 -4.83 -1.54
CA VAL A 122 -2.51 -5.93 -2.11
C VAL A 122 -2.17 -6.11 -3.59
N VAL A 123 -2.32 -7.33 -4.08
CA VAL A 123 -2.34 -7.61 -5.51
C VAL A 123 -3.71 -8.10 -5.90
N ASN A 124 -4.08 -7.84 -7.14
CA ASN A 124 -5.36 -8.26 -7.70
C ASN A 124 -5.20 -8.58 -9.19
N GLN A 125 -6.24 -9.09 -9.80
CA GLN A 125 -6.30 -9.37 -11.22
C GLN A 125 -7.57 -8.75 -11.82
N PHE A 126 -7.40 -8.05 -12.94
CA PHE A 126 -8.51 -7.54 -13.72
C PHE A 126 -8.34 -7.96 -15.20
N GLY A 127 -9.22 -8.81 -15.68
CA GLY A 127 -9.02 -9.47 -16.97
C GLY A 127 -7.70 -10.27 -16.99
N LYS A 128 -6.82 -9.94 -17.93
CA LYS A 128 -5.47 -10.51 -18.02
C LYS A 128 -4.41 -9.64 -17.30
N GLY A 129 -4.79 -8.47 -16.79
CA GLY A 129 -3.90 -7.52 -16.17
C GLY A 129 -3.63 -7.84 -14.69
N ARG A 130 -2.39 -7.62 -14.27
CA ARG A 130 -1.97 -7.66 -12.85
C ARG A 130 -2.09 -6.26 -12.25
N ILE A 131 -2.53 -6.19 -11.03
CA ILE A 131 -2.65 -4.94 -10.27
C ILE A 131 -1.86 -5.06 -8.99
N PHE A 132 -1.02 -4.08 -8.71
CA PHE A 132 -0.42 -3.84 -7.41
C PHE A 132 -1.02 -2.57 -6.83
N HIS A 133 -1.74 -2.69 -5.72
CA HIS A 133 -2.33 -1.55 -5.04
C HIS A 133 -1.56 -1.29 -3.75
N LEU A 134 -0.87 -0.16 -3.71
CA LEU A 134 -0.05 0.32 -2.59
C LEU A 134 -0.78 1.45 -1.89
N MET A 135 -1.08 1.26 -0.61
CA MET A 135 -1.87 2.20 0.22
C MET A 135 -1.00 3.08 1.10
N LEU A 136 0.30 3.20 0.78
CA LEU A 136 1.29 4.07 1.41
C LEU A 136 1.56 5.30 0.53
N GLY A 137 2.21 6.31 1.10
CA GLY A 137 2.75 7.44 0.32
C GLY A 137 1.76 8.58 0.14
N HIS A 138 1.06 9.00 1.22
CA HIS A 138 0.17 10.15 1.16
C HIS A 138 0.92 11.47 0.87
N SER A 139 2.14 11.60 1.37
CA SER A 139 2.96 12.82 1.22
C SER A 139 4.32 12.53 0.59
N ALA A 140 5.02 13.56 0.14
CA ALA A 140 6.39 13.45 -0.35
C ALA A 140 7.33 12.87 0.75
N GLY A 141 7.12 13.21 2.01
CA GLY A 141 7.83 12.64 3.15
C GLY A 141 7.60 11.14 3.29
N ALA A 142 6.36 10.68 3.17
CA ALA A 142 6.04 9.26 3.19
C ALA A 142 6.62 8.52 1.98
N MET A 143 6.59 9.13 0.79
CA MET A 143 7.20 8.56 -0.44
C MET A 143 8.74 8.53 -0.38
N SER A 144 9.38 9.31 0.48
CA SER A 144 10.83 9.28 0.67
C SER A 144 11.31 8.04 1.43
N CYS A 145 10.42 7.31 2.09
CA CYS A 145 10.73 6.07 2.79
C CYS A 145 11.36 5.04 1.85
N VAL A 146 12.52 4.51 2.21
CA VAL A 146 13.24 3.52 1.39
C VAL A 146 12.40 2.25 1.20
N GLY A 147 11.67 1.82 2.23
CA GLY A 147 10.74 0.70 2.13
C GLY A 147 9.63 0.95 1.11
N PHE A 148 9.01 2.16 1.14
CA PHE A 148 8.02 2.56 0.13
C PHE A 148 8.60 2.50 -1.29
N GLN A 149 9.77 3.14 -1.51
CA GLN A 149 10.39 3.19 -2.83
C GLN A 149 10.71 1.79 -3.36
N THR A 150 11.23 0.91 -2.50
CA THR A 150 11.56 -0.47 -2.87
C THR A 150 10.33 -1.24 -3.32
N VAL A 151 9.25 -1.24 -2.53
CA VAL A 151 8.03 -2.00 -2.90
C VAL A 151 7.28 -1.35 -4.06
N PHE A 152 7.35 -0.03 -4.20
CA PHE A 152 6.75 0.69 -5.34
C PHE A 152 7.42 0.28 -6.67
N LEU A 153 8.75 0.25 -6.71
CA LEU A 153 9.50 -0.15 -7.90
C LEU A 153 9.25 -1.63 -8.24
N ARG A 154 9.38 -2.53 -7.26
CA ARG A 154 9.12 -3.95 -7.44
C ARG A 154 7.67 -4.24 -7.85
N GLY A 155 6.71 -3.56 -7.23
CA GLY A 155 5.29 -3.71 -7.55
C GLY A 155 4.94 -3.21 -8.94
N THR A 156 5.58 -2.12 -9.40
CA THR A 156 5.43 -1.58 -10.75
C THR A 156 5.98 -2.56 -11.79
N GLU A 157 7.19 -3.08 -11.57
CA GLU A 157 7.82 -4.08 -12.45
C GLU A 157 6.95 -5.34 -12.53
N TRP A 158 6.53 -5.88 -11.38
CA TRP A 158 5.68 -7.06 -11.35
C TRP A 158 4.34 -6.86 -12.06
N ALA A 159 3.71 -5.71 -11.87
CA ALA A 159 2.44 -5.42 -12.55
C ALA A 159 2.61 -5.38 -14.07
N ALA A 160 3.72 -4.86 -14.57
CA ALA A 160 4.02 -4.76 -15.99
C ALA A 160 4.43 -6.12 -16.60
N THR A 161 5.34 -6.84 -15.95
CA THR A 161 6.01 -8.01 -16.52
C THR A 161 5.55 -9.35 -15.95
N GLY A 162 5.11 -9.38 -14.70
CA GLY A 162 4.84 -10.60 -13.91
C GLY A 162 6.04 -11.07 -13.08
N GLU A 163 7.19 -10.41 -13.24
CA GLU A 163 8.45 -10.76 -12.59
C GLU A 163 9.00 -9.57 -11.80
N VAL A 164 9.98 -9.81 -10.93
CA VAL A 164 10.75 -8.80 -10.22
C VAL A 164 12.22 -9.10 -10.40
N THR A 165 12.93 -8.22 -11.10
CA THR A 165 14.39 -8.31 -11.30
C THR A 165 15.16 -7.49 -10.26
N LEU A 166 14.50 -6.52 -9.63
CA LEU A 166 15.03 -5.67 -8.55
C LEU A 166 15.06 -6.43 -7.22
N THR A 167 15.84 -7.50 -7.13
CA THR A 167 15.85 -8.42 -5.97
C THR A 167 16.69 -7.93 -4.79
N ASP A 168 17.64 -7.03 -5.02
CA ASP A 168 18.52 -6.52 -3.98
C ASP A 168 17.73 -5.71 -2.94
N VAL A 169 18.02 -5.96 -1.67
CA VAL A 169 17.52 -5.16 -0.55
C VAL A 169 18.49 -4.01 -0.32
N PRO A 170 18.05 -2.74 -0.42
CA PRO A 170 18.93 -1.60 -0.16
C PRO A 170 19.60 -1.69 1.21
N ALA A 171 20.88 -1.32 1.32
CA ALA A 171 21.61 -1.35 2.59
C ALA A 171 21.00 -0.42 3.65
N ASP A 172 20.29 0.61 3.22
CA ASP A 172 19.56 1.56 4.05
C ASP A 172 18.06 1.21 4.18
N PHE A 173 17.66 -0.05 3.87
CA PHE A 173 16.28 -0.49 4.06
C PHE A 173 15.89 -0.36 5.54
N PRO A 174 14.66 0.12 5.87
CA PRO A 174 14.25 0.33 7.24
C PRO A 174 14.21 -0.97 8.05
N SER A 175 14.54 -0.89 9.34
CA SER A 175 14.35 -1.99 10.29
C SER A 175 12.96 -1.93 10.93
N ALA A 176 12.61 -2.94 11.72
CA ALA A 176 11.35 -2.94 12.48
C ALA A 176 11.22 -1.79 13.50
N GLY A 177 12.35 -1.27 14.00
CA GLY A 177 12.37 -0.22 15.02
C GLY A 177 12.82 1.15 14.52
N LYS A 178 13.16 1.30 13.24
CA LYS A 178 13.68 2.56 12.71
C LYS A 178 13.33 2.72 11.23
N SER A 179 12.66 3.81 10.91
CA SER A 179 12.39 4.21 9.54
C SER A 179 13.68 4.68 8.83
N SER A 180 13.68 4.66 7.52
CA SER A 180 14.75 5.17 6.68
C SER A 180 14.15 5.93 5.49
N ALA A 181 14.67 7.11 5.22
CA ALA A 181 14.20 7.96 4.14
C ALA A 181 15.37 8.52 3.33
N ARG A 182 15.20 8.61 2.03
CA ARG A 182 16.13 9.29 1.13
C ARG A 182 15.57 10.64 0.78
N SER A 183 16.37 11.70 0.98
CA SER A 183 15.98 13.02 0.49
C SER A 183 15.73 12.96 -1.01
N VAL A 184 14.57 13.44 -1.44
CA VAL A 184 14.34 13.74 -2.85
C VAL A 184 15.15 15.01 -3.12
N VAL A 185 16.39 14.85 -3.58
CA VAL A 185 17.19 15.99 -4.03
C VAL A 185 16.50 16.53 -5.26
N ASN A 186 15.85 17.67 -5.14
CA ASN A 186 15.49 18.47 -6.30
C ASN A 186 16.79 18.90 -6.96
N LYS A 187 17.27 18.16 -7.94
CA LYS A 187 18.27 18.64 -8.90
C LYS A 187 17.64 19.66 -9.87
N SER A 188 16.93 20.65 -9.33
CA SER A 188 16.40 21.76 -10.13
C SER A 188 17.43 22.88 -10.35
N SER A 189 18.71 22.66 -10.01
CA SER A 189 19.78 23.66 -10.21
C SER A 189 20.83 23.27 -11.23
N GLU A 190 20.66 22.17 -11.98
CA GLU A 190 21.56 21.79 -13.07
C GLU A 190 20.82 21.39 -14.35
N CYS A 191 19.76 22.10 -14.72
CA CYS A 191 19.40 22.21 -16.11
C CYS A 191 20.19 23.41 -16.64
N ASP A 192 21.37 23.13 -17.18
CA ASP A 192 22.10 24.05 -18.03
C ASP A 192 21.14 24.57 -19.11
N PRO A 193 20.95 25.88 -19.24
CA PRO A 193 20.17 26.41 -20.35
C PRO A 193 20.91 26.05 -21.63
N LEU A 194 20.36 25.09 -22.39
CA LEU A 194 20.80 24.84 -23.74
C LEU A 194 20.87 26.18 -24.48
N ASP A 195 22.09 26.54 -24.78
CA ASP A 195 22.58 27.58 -25.64
C ASP A 195 21.57 27.97 -26.75
N ARG A 196 20.85 29.08 -26.53
CA ARG A 196 20.16 29.76 -27.61
C ARG A 196 21.17 30.63 -28.34
N GLN A 197 21.94 30.03 -29.21
CA GLN A 197 22.67 30.74 -30.24
C GLN A 197 22.12 30.33 -31.60
N GLN A 198 21.62 31.36 -32.23
CA GLN A 198 21.28 31.60 -33.64
C GLN A 198 19.84 31.34 -34.03
#